data_1bc59ba05af502985688e852a71e6ec5
#
_entry.id   1bc59ba05af502985688e852a71e6ec5
#
_cell.length_a   1.000
_cell.length_b   1.000
_cell.length_c   1.000
_cell.angle_alpha   90.00
_cell.angle_beta   90.00
_cell.angle_gamma   90.00
#
_symmetry.space_group_name_H-M   'P 1'
#
loop_
_entity.id
_entity.type
_entity.pdbx_description
1 polymer ?
#
loop_
_entity_poly.entity_id
_entity_poly.type
_entity_poly.pdbx_seq_one_letter_code
_entity_poly.pdbx_strand_id
1 'polypeptide(L)'
;RPNLEVFLWWWMPVDLYRDSLKELFPDPKFKYRQSYNASEWFFAIQNQNNSNDMLLLTDNGVFYEFIPKEEFWKEDPQVLTLWWVEKNKEYILLITTNAGLRRYIIGDTIRFTEIEPFYKIKITWRTKYYIDVVGEWTTVEYTDKAIIEACKIAWGIATDYTVWPIAPKWLEKWAYERIIEFGQKPKDLQEFTRILDIEMQKAFSNYDDERNYNNTLKENVVHAVEVGTFQKRLSSNNKVVWQSKIPKLSNNREIVDDILQNIIQ
;
A
#
# COMPACT_ATOMS: atom_id res chain seq x y z
N ARG A 1 20.65 21.37 -2.33
CA ARG A 1 19.94 22.57 -2.85
C ARG A 1 19.53 23.42 -1.65
N PRO A 2 20.23 24.52 -1.35
CA PRO A 2 20.07 25.29 -0.12
C PRO A 2 18.72 26.02 0.03
N ASN A 3 17.94 26.10 -1.05
CA ASN A 3 16.68 26.84 -1.07
C ASN A 3 15.46 25.94 -1.24
N LEU A 4 15.60 24.62 -1.04
CA LEU A 4 14.48 23.69 -1.11
C LEU A 4 13.79 23.65 0.24
N GLU A 5 12.55 24.15 0.32
CA GLU A 5 11.78 24.26 1.56
C GLU A 5 10.70 23.19 1.69
N VAL A 6 10.13 22.78 0.54
CA VAL A 6 9.00 21.83 0.50
C VAL A 6 9.24 20.79 -0.57
N PHE A 7 8.94 19.56 -0.24
CA PHE A 7 8.85 18.45 -1.17
C PHE A 7 7.43 17.88 -1.17
N LEU A 8 6.75 17.97 -2.30
CA LEU A 8 5.43 17.36 -2.49
C LEU A 8 5.64 15.91 -2.94
N TRP A 9 5.07 15.01 -2.17
CA TRP A 9 5.13 13.58 -2.42
C TRP A 9 3.73 13.07 -2.82
N TRP A 10 3.68 12.32 -3.87
CA TRP A 10 2.48 11.61 -4.29
C TRP A 10 2.85 10.15 -4.60
N TRP A 11 1.93 9.20 -4.46
CA TRP A 11 2.07 7.80 -4.88
C TRP A 11 2.20 6.76 -3.77
N MET A 12 2.76 7.05 -2.64
CA MET A 12 2.92 6.08 -1.54
C MET A 12 2.93 6.79 -0.18
N PRO A 13 2.56 6.08 0.90
CA PRO A 13 2.73 6.62 2.25
C PRO A 13 4.20 7.03 2.49
N VAL A 14 4.42 8.26 2.90
CA VAL A 14 5.76 8.82 3.17
C VAL A 14 6.48 8.08 4.30
N ASP A 15 5.73 7.39 5.14
CA ASP A 15 6.25 6.76 6.37
C ASP A 15 7.34 5.73 6.11
N LEU A 16 7.28 4.98 5.01
CA LEU A 16 8.31 4.02 4.59
C LEU A 16 9.65 4.69 4.24
N TYR A 17 9.62 5.92 3.80
CA TYR A 17 10.78 6.66 3.30
C TYR A 17 11.21 7.81 4.21
N ARG A 18 10.50 8.02 5.31
CA ARG A 18 10.67 9.18 6.19
C ARG A 18 12.10 9.32 6.72
N ASP A 19 12.70 8.23 7.12
CA ASP A 19 14.05 8.26 7.69
C ASP A 19 15.11 8.47 6.60
N SER A 20 15.00 7.80 5.47
CA SER A 20 15.86 8.04 4.30
C SER A 20 15.75 9.48 3.77
N LEU A 21 14.53 10.03 3.79
CA LEU A 21 14.30 11.42 3.39
C LEU A 21 14.91 12.42 4.39
N LYS A 22 14.88 12.12 5.70
CA LYS A 22 15.57 12.95 6.73
C LYS A 22 17.09 12.95 6.56
N GLU A 23 17.66 11.81 6.18
CA GLU A 23 19.10 11.73 5.87
C GLU A 23 19.48 12.56 4.65
N LEU A 24 18.67 12.52 3.59
CA LEU A 24 18.88 13.29 2.37
C LEU A 24 18.67 14.80 2.56
N PHE A 25 17.75 15.18 3.43
CA PHE A 25 17.36 16.56 3.71
C PHE A 25 17.33 16.81 5.23
N PRO A 26 18.50 16.96 5.87
CA PRO A 26 18.60 17.08 7.33
C PRO A 26 18.12 18.43 7.88
N ASP A 27 17.80 19.41 7.01
CA ASP A 27 17.32 20.72 7.45
C ASP A 27 15.94 20.58 8.13
N PRO A 28 15.79 20.96 9.42
CA PRO A 28 14.51 20.88 10.13
C PRO A 28 13.42 21.81 9.56
N LYS A 29 13.78 22.78 8.74
CA LYS A 29 12.84 23.64 8.03
C LYS A 29 12.23 22.97 6.83
N PHE A 30 12.86 21.91 6.33
CA PHE A 30 12.38 21.16 5.17
C PHE A 30 11.07 20.46 5.49
N LYS A 31 10.05 20.65 4.64
CA LYS A 31 8.71 20.09 4.82
C LYS A 31 8.42 19.03 3.77
N TYR A 32 7.95 17.89 4.23
CA TYR A 32 7.33 16.88 3.36
C TYR A 32 5.83 17.10 3.36
N ARG A 33 5.24 17.12 2.18
CA ARG A 33 3.81 17.22 1.99
C ARG A 33 3.32 16.09 1.12
N GLN A 34 2.26 15.47 1.55
CA GLN A 34 1.60 14.43 0.78
C GLN A 34 0.45 15.03 -0.02
N SER A 35 0.29 14.56 -1.25
CA SER A 35 -0.87 14.87 -2.08
C SER A 35 -1.48 13.58 -2.62
N TYR A 36 -2.78 13.61 -2.82
CA TYR A 36 -3.51 12.55 -3.50
C TYR A 36 -3.94 13.03 -4.87
N ASN A 37 -3.28 12.53 -5.86
CA ASN A 37 -3.58 12.77 -7.28
C ASN A 37 -3.43 11.48 -8.07
N ALA A 38 -4.25 11.36 -9.10
CA ALA A 38 -4.19 10.30 -10.09
C ALA A 38 -4.14 10.93 -11.49
N SER A 39 -4.05 10.11 -12.53
CA SER A 39 -4.11 10.61 -13.93
C SER A 39 -5.43 11.33 -14.20
N GLU A 40 -6.48 10.93 -13.48
CA GLU A 40 -7.83 11.43 -13.63
C GLU A 40 -8.02 12.81 -13.02
N TRP A 41 -7.43 13.09 -11.87
CA TRP A 41 -7.57 14.37 -11.16
C TRP A 41 -6.68 14.51 -9.94
N PHE A 42 -6.73 15.72 -9.33
CA PHE A 42 -6.07 16.04 -8.06
C PHE A 42 -7.14 16.08 -6.94
N PHE A 43 -7.05 15.20 -5.94
CA PHE A 43 -8.14 14.95 -5.00
C PHE A 43 -7.93 15.57 -3.62
N ALA A 44 -6.71 15.45 -3.07
CA ALA A 44 -6.47 15.91 -1.70
C ALA A 44 -5.01 16.35 -1.50
N ILE A 45 -4.79 17.16 -0.48
CA ILE A 45 -3.46 17.66 -0.10
C ILE A 45 -3.30 17.71 1.42
N GLN A 46 -2.12 17.32 1.90
CA GLN A 46 -1.76 17.50 3.29
C GLN A 46 -1.62 18.99 3.62
N ASN A 47 -2.51 19.50 4.46
CA ASN A 47 -2.57 20.91 4.84
C ASN A 47 -1.96 21.22 6.22
N GLN A 48 -1.55 20.19 7.00
CA GLN A 48 -0.97 20.33 8.33
C GLN A 48 0.41 19.66 8.43
N ASN A 49 1.32 20.26 9.21
CA ASN A 49 2.70 19.76 9.33
C ASN A 49 2.80 18.45 10.13
N ASN A 50 1.93 18.26 11.10
CA ASN A 50 2.02 17.18 12.09
C ASN A 50 0.96 16.09 11.88
N SER A 51 0.30 16.08 10.75
CA SER A 51 -0.70 15.07 10.39
C SER A 51 -0.44 14.58 8.97
N ASN A 52 -0.56 13.27 8.75
CA ASN A 52 -0.52 12.66 7.42
C ASN A 52 -1.92 12.68 6.75
N ASP A 53 -2.90 13.29 7.39
CA ASP A 53 -4.23 13.43 6.84
C ASP A 53 -4.23 14.48 5.73
N MET A 54 -4.99 14.22 4.69
CA MET A 54 -5.08 15.10 3.55
C MET A 54 -6.46 15.77 3.50
N LEU A 55 -6.48 17.08 3.31
CA LEU A 55 -7.70 17.83 3.06
C LEU A 55 -8.27 17.41 1.71
N LEU A 56 -9.50 16.91 1.68
CA LEU A 56 -10.23 16.62 0.45
C LEU A 56 -10.62 17.95 -0.22
N LEU A 57 -10.29 18.08 -1.51
CA LEU A 57 -10.60 19.27 -2.30
C LEU A 57 -12.02 19.15 -2.86
N THR A 58 -12.98 19.82 -2.26
CA THR A 58 -14.39 19.68 -2.62
C THR A 58 -14.88 20.75 -3.62
N ASP A 59 -14.03 21.73 -3.94
CA ASP A 59 -14.34 22.86 -4.80
C ASP A 59 -13.54 22.89 -6.12
N ASN A 60 -12.91 21.76 -6.47
CA ASN A 60 -12.01 21.65 -7.61
C ASN A 60 -12.66 21.08 -8.90
N GLY A 61 -14.00 21.09 -8.99
CA GLY A 61 -14.74 20.61 -10.17
C GLY A 61 -14.96 19.12 -10.23
N VAL A 62 -14.76 18.40 -9.13
CA VAL A 62 -15.07 16.98 -8.99
C VAL A 62 -16.30 16.80 -8.12
N PHE A 63 -17.25 16.02 -8.60
CA PHE A 63 -18.33 15.51 -7.76
C PHE A 63 -17.93 14.12 -7.23
N TYR A 64 -17.89 14.03 -5.91
CA TYR A 64 -17.47 12.83 -5.19
C TYR A 64 -18.65 11.99 -4.75
N GLU A 65 -18.55 10.69 -5.01
CA GLU A 65 -19.44 9.67 -4.47
C GLU A 65 -18.62 8.56 -3.80
N PHE A 66 -19.23 7.85 -2.87
CA PHE A 66 -18.54 6.90 -1.99
C PHE A 66 -19.35 5.61 -1.85
N ILE A 67 -18.73 4.47 -2.12
CA ILE A 67 -19.29 3.16 -1.80
C ILE A 67 -18.65 2.70 -0.48
N PRO A 68 -19.43 2.40 0.59
CA PRO A 68 -18.87 1.75 1.77
C PRO A 68 -18.08 0.49 1.35
N LYS A 69 -16.91 0.28 1.92
CA LYS A 69 -16.01 -0.82 1.52
C LYS A 69 -16.69 -2.19 1.57
N GLU A 70 -17.50 -2.41 2.60
CA GLU A 70 -18.29 -3.62 2.80
C GLU A 70 -19.39 -3.84 1.78
N GLU A 71 -19.82 -2.78 1.08
CA GLU A 71 -20.86 -2.81 0.05
C GLU A 71 -20.30 -3.07 -1.36
N PHE A 72 -19.02 -2.85 -1.58
CA PHE A 72 -18.40 -2.79 -2.91
C PHE A 72 -18.62 -4.04 -3.76
N TRP A 73 -18.76 -5.19 -3.12
CA TRP A 73 -18.91 -6.48 -3.79
C TRP A 73 -20.35 -6.89 -4.04
N LYS A 74 -21.30 -6.08 -3.58
CA LYS A 74 -22.73 -6.31 -3.86
C LYS A 74 -23.05 -5.96 -5.30
N GLU A 75 -24.05 -6.62 -5.86
CA GLU A 75 -24.55 -6.35 -7.22
C GLU A 75 -25.10 -4.91 -7.35
N ASP A 76 -25.75 -4.42 -6.30
CA ASP A 76 -26.28 -3.05 -6.19
C ASP A 76 -25.77 -2.38 -4.88
N PRO A 77 -24.55 -1.84 -4.90
CA PRO A 77 -23.97 -1.26 -3.71
C PRO A 77 -24.58 0.10 -3.38
N GLN A 78 -24.75 0.40 -2.11
CA GLN A 78 -25.15 1.72 -1.66
C GLN A 78 -24.10 2.75 -2.06
N VAL A 79 -24.53 3.84 -2.69
CA VAL A 79 -23.67 4.96 -3.06
C VAL A 79 -24.04 6.19 -2.26
N LEU A 80 -23.07 6.76 -1.56
CA LEU A 80 -23.23 7.90 -0.67
C LEU A 80 -22.59 9.15 -1.28
N THR A 81 -23.08 10.31 -0.89
CA THR A 81 -22.43 11.61 -1.10
C THR A 81 -21.70 12.04 0.18
N LEU A 82 -20.93 13.13 0.12
CA LEU A 82 -20.18 13.66 1.26
C LEU A 82 -21.02 13.89 2.54
N TRP A 83 -22.31 14.17 2.41
CA TRP A 83 -23.20 14.37 3.55
C TRP A 83 -23.46 13.15 4.41
N TRP A 84 -23.23 11.95 3.84
CA TRP A 84 -23.57 10.67 4.47
C TRP A 84 -22.35 9.83 4.85
N VAL A 85 -21.15 10.38 4.63
CA VAL A 85 -19.94 9.67 5.04
C VAL A 85 -19.73 9.77 6.54
N GLU A 86 -19.14 8.74 7.13
CA GLU A 86 -18.89 8.66 8.56
C GLU A 86 -17.40 8.68 8.85
N LYS A 87 -17.03 9.30 9.96
CA LYS A 87 -15.64 9.33 10.44
C LYS A 87 -15.15 7.91 10.74
N ASN A 88 -13.90 7.63 10.39
CA ASN A 88 -13.19 6.35 10.57
C ASN A 88 -13.74 5.18 9.76
N LYS A 89 -14.69 5.39 8.85
CA LYS A 89 -15.13 4.38 7.90
C LYS A 89 -14.35 4.46 6.59
N GLU A 90 -14.25 3.33 5.90
CA GLU A 90 -13.57 3.17 4.61
C GLU A 90 -14.57 3.15 3.46
N TYR A 91 -14.19 3.81 2.38
CA TYR A 91 -15.02 3.98 1.20
C TYR A 91 -14.22 3.83 -0.08
N ILE A 92 -14.80 3.23 -1.09
CA ILE A 92 -14.31 3.25 -2.46
C ILE A 92 -14.69 4.61 -3.07
N LEU A 93 -13.72 5.28 -3.67
CA LEU A 93 -13.91 6.59 -4.27
C LEU A 93 -14.42 6.50 -5.71
N LEU A 94 -15.55 7.15 -5.97
CA LEU A 94 -16.08 7.40 -7.29
C LEU A 94 -16.02 8.89 -7.59
N ILE A 95 -15.75 9.22 -8.85
CA ILE A 95 -15.70 10.59 -9.31
C ILE A 95 -16.55 10.83 -10.55
N THR A 96 -17.13 12.01 -10.60
CA THR A 96 -17.70 12.58 -11.82
C THR A 96 -17.00 13.92 -12.06
N THR A 97 -16.46 14.13 -13.27
CA THR A 97 -15.68 15.32 -13.60
C THR A 97 -16.27 16.05 -14.80
N ASN A 98 -15.98 17.33 -14.92
CA ASN A 98 -16.31 18.11 -16.11
C ASN A 98 -15.51 17.68 -17.38
N ALA A 99 -14.44 16.90 -17.21
CA ALA A 99 -13.66 16.31 -18.31
C ALA A 99 -14.30 15.06 -18.91
N GLY A 100 -15.49 14.65 -18.45
CA GLY A 100 -16.29 13.57 -19.04
C GLY A 100 -16.29 12.24 -18.30
N LEU A 101 -15.59 12.10 -17.19
CA LEU A 101 -15.72 10.92 -16.34
C LEU A 101 -17.07 10.98 -15.62
N ARG A 102 -17.80 9.86 -15.62
CA ARG A 102 -19.10 9.74 -14.95
C ARG A 102 -19.07 8.52 -14.03
N ARG A 103 -19.24 8.77 -12.72
CA ARG A 103 -19.24 7.74 -11.67
C ARG A 103 -18.07 6.75 -11.84
N TYR A 104 -16.92 7.28 -12.18
CA TYR A 104 -15.71 6.51 -12.45
C TYR A 104 -15.09 6.03 -11.12
N ILE A 105 -14.89 4.72 -11.00
CA ILE A 105 -14.23 4.13 -9.85
C ILE A 105 -12.73 4.31 -10.01
N ILE A 106 -12.12 5.13 -9.15
CA ILE A 106 -10.67 5.38 -9.15
C ILE A 106 -9.90 4.09 -8.80
N GLY A 107 -10.50 3.22 -8.02
CA GLY A 107 -9.87 2.00 -7.54
C GLY A 107 -9.07 2.19 -6.25
N ASP A 108 -9.14 3.35 -5.62
CA ASP A 108 -8.55 3.63 -4.31
C ASP A 108 -9.64 3.61 -3.24
N THR A 109 -9.30 3.08 -2.07
CA THR A 109 -10.11 3.16 -0.86
C THR A 109 -9.56 4.26 0.03
N ILE A 110 -10.45 5.07 0.54
CA ILE A 110 -10.12 6.16 1.45
C ILE A 110 -10.84 5.98 2.78
N ARG A 111 -10.26 6.51 3.84
CA ARG A 111 -10.88 6.60 5.17
C ARG A 111 -11.02 8.07 5.53
N PHE A 112 -12.22 8.49 5.95
CA PHE A 112 -12.39 9.82 6.52
C PHE A 112 -11.83 9.84 7.93
N THR A 113 -10.82 10.68 8.17
CA THR A 113 -10.21 10.89 9.49
C THR A 113 -10.87 12.06 10.22
N GLU A 114 -11.39 13.04 9.48
CA GLU A 114 -12.23 14.13 9.96
C GLU A 114 -13.33 14.41 8.93
N ILE A 115 -14.51 14.84 9.40
CA ILE A 115 -15.64 15.24 8.56
C ILE A 115 -16.08 16.70 8.85
N GLU A 116 -15.67 17.26 9.98
CA GLU A 116 -15.96 18.65 10.40
C GLU A 116 -14.69 19.29 10.98
N PRO A 117 -14.45 20.58 10.73
CA PRO A 117 -15.17 21.47 9.82
C PRO A 117 -14.81 21.25 8.35
N PHE A 118 -13.84 20.37 8.05
CA PHE A 118 -13.38 20.02 6.72
C PHE A 118 -13.19 18.52 6.61
N TYR A 119 -13.46 17.97 5.45
CA TYR A 119 -13.23 16.56 5.18
C TYR A 119 -11.73 16.28 5.05
N LYS A 120 -11.19 15.44 5.95
CA LYS A 120 -9.83 14.91 5.82
C LYS A 120 -9.87 13.43 5.60
N ILE A 121 -8.97 12.98 4.74
CA ILE A 121 -8.90 11.60 4.30
C ILE A 121 -7.48 11.03 4.42
N LYS A 122 -7.42 9.72 4.50
CA LYS A 122 -6.22 8.89 4.21
C LYS A 122 -6.56 7.90 3.12
N ILE A 123 -5.61 7.65 2.24
CA ILE A 123 -5.70 6.50 1.33
C ILE A 123 -5.35 5.28 2.16
N THR A 124 -6.23 4.30 2.18
CA THR A 124 -6.03 3.07 2.96
C THR A 124 -5.73 1.86 2.11
N TRP A 125 -6.26 1.81 0.88
CA TRP A 125 -6.16 0.63 0.06
C TRP A 125 -6.40 0.92 -1.43
N ARG A 126 -6.11 -0.08 -2.29
CA ARG A 126 -6.52 -0.08 -3.70
C ARG A 126 -7.36 -1.31 -4.00
N THR A 127 -8.53 -1.13 -4.60
CA THR A 127 -9.43 -2.24 -4.95
C THR A 127 -8.81 -3.27 -5.91
N LYS A 128 -7.73 -2.91 -6.59
CA LYS A 128 -7.00 -3.78 -7.52
C LYS A 128 -5.78 -4.48 -6.91
N TYR A 129 -5.36 -4.10 -5.69
CA TYR A 129 -4.13 -4.59 -5.05
C TYR A 129 -4.44 -5.16 -3.66
N TYR A 130 -5.16 -6.26 -3.65
CA TYR A 130 -5.29 -7.13 -2.50
C TYR A 130 -4.91 -8.55 -2.91
N ILE A 131 -4.49 -9.33 -1.96
CA ILE A 131 -4.34 -10.77 -2.10
C ILE A 131 -5.38 -11.40 -1.20
N ASP A 132 -6.14 -12.30 -1.76
CA ASP A 132 -7.13 -13.08 -1.05
C ASP A 132 -7.10 -14.51 -1.56
N VAL A 133 -6.84 -15.46 -0.70
CA VAL A 133 -6.74 -16.87 -1.05
C VAL A 133 -7.71 -17.75 -0.26
N VAL A 134 -8.12 -17.27 0.94
CA VAL A 134 -9.00 -18.00 1.84
C VAL A 134 -10.02 -17.11 2.55
N GLY A 135 -10.23 -15.87 2.06
CA GLY A 135 -11.15 -14.89 2.64
C GLY A 135 -10.52 -13.88 3.57
N GLU A 136 -9.18 -13.83 3.67
CA GLU A 136 -8.47 -12.96 4.61
C GLU A 136 -8.27 -11.53 4.12
N TRP A 137 -8.31 -11.27 2.81
CA TRP A 137 -8.20 -9.91 2.21
C TRP A 137 -6.95 -9.12 2.64
N THR A 138 -5.77 -9.71 2.49
CA THR A 138 -4.51 -9.05 2.80
C THR A 138 -4.28 -7.81 1.93
N THR A 139 -4.08 -6.65 2.57
CA THR A 139 -3.91 -5.36 1.91
C THR A 139 -2.47 -4.83 2.02
N VAL A 140 -2.13 -3.84 1.20
CA VAL A 140 -0.83 -3.15 1.26
C VAL A 140 -0.62 -2.49 2.63
N GLU A 141 -1.66 -1.90 3.23
CA GLU A 141 -1.57 -1.22 4.53
C GLU A 141 -1.09 -2.16 5.64
N TYR A 142 -1.69 -3.35 5.74
CA TYR A 142 -1.30 -4.34 6.75
C TYR A 142 0.10 -4.89 6.49
N THR A 143 0.42 -5.13 5.22
CA THR A 143 1.74 -5.61 4.81
C THR A 143 2.83 -4.57 5.08
N ASP A 144 2.62 -3.29 4.73
CA ASP A 144 3.54 -2.18 5.04
C ASP A 144 3.80 -2.09 6.54
N LYS A 145 2.74 -2.09 7.35
CA LYS A 145 2.84 -2.04 8.82
C LYS A 145 3.65 -3.19 9.38
N ALA A 146 3.37 -4.40 8.95
CA ALA A 146 4.08 -5.59 9.43
C ALA A 146 5.56 -5.60 9.02
N ILE A 147 5.88 -5.22 7.78
CA ILE A 147 7.27 -5.13 7.31
C ILE A 147 8.04 -4.06 8.08
N ILE A 148 7.46 -2.88 8.34
CA ILE A 148 8.09 -1.82 9.12
C ILE A 148 8.42 -2.30 10.53
N GLU A 149 7.46 -2.93 11.23
CA GLU A 149 7.69 -3.41 12.59
C GLU A 149 8.70 -4.58 12.61
N ALA A 150 8.62 -5.52 11.67
CA ALA A 150 9.60 -6.59 11.55
C ALA A 150 11.02 -6.06 11.29
N CYS A 151 11.16 -5.05 10.43
CA CYS A 151 12.44 -4.39 10.17
C CYS A 151 13.01 -3.72 11.43
N LYS A 152 12.19 -3.04 12.23
CA LYS A 152 12.62 -2.45 13.51
C LYS A 152 13.17 -3.50 14.47
N ILE A 153 12.47 -4.62 14.62
CA ILE A 153 12.84 -5.69 15.55
C ILE A 153 14.10 -6.43 15.07
N ALA A 154 14.19 -6.73 13.77
CA ALA A 154 15.29 -7.51 13.18
C ALA A 154 16.46 -6.65 12.68
N TRP A 155 16.47 -5.34 12.94
CA TRP A 155 17.51 -4.39 12.52
C TRP A 155 17.73 -4.39 11.00
N GLY A 156 16.66 -4.54 10.22
CA GLY A 156 16.67 -4.45 8.76
C GLY A 156 16.14 -3.09 8.27
N ILE A 157 16.38 -2.78 7.00
CA ILE A 157 15.79 -1.66 6.28
C ILE A 157 15.26 -2.19 4.95
N ALA A 158 13.94 -2.33 4.82
CA ALA A 158 13.31 -2.66 3.54
C ALA A 158 13.10 -1.39 2.72
N THR A 159 13.47 -1.42 1.44
CA THR A 159 13.30 -0.31 0.51
C THR A 159 12.10 -0.48 -0.40
N ASP A 160 11.80 -1.72 -0.78
CA ASP A 160 10.60 -2.06 -1.57
C ASP A 160 10.28 -3.54 -1.41
N TYR A 161 9.07 -3.96 -1.83
CA TYR A 161 8.67 -5.36 -1.77
C TYR A 161 7.54 -5.66 -2.76
N THR A 162 7.36 -6.95 -3.02
CA THR A 162 6.17 -7.51 -3.69
C THR A 162 5.76 -8.82 -3.04
N VAL A 163 4.48 -9.10 -3.03
CA VAL A 163 3.87 -10.28 -2.38
C VAL A 163 2.87 -10.93 -3.31
N TRP A 164 2.83 -12.26 -3.29
CA TRP A 164 1.79 -13.06 -3.99
C TRP A 164 1.52 -14.37 -3.26
N PRO A 165 0.38 -15.01 -3.55
CA PRO A 165 0.03 -16.27 -2.95
C PRO A 165 0.77 -17.45 -3.60
N ILE A 166 1.11 -18.43 -2.78
CA ILE A 166 1.53 -19.78 -3.22
C ILE A 166 0.34 -20.70 -3.05
N ALA A 167 -0.12 -21.27 -4.16
CA ALA A 167 -1.17 -22.29 -4.13
C ALA A 167 -0.69 -23.57 -3.44
N PRO A 168 -1.53 -24.21 -2.61
CA PRO A 168 -1.18 -25.47 -1.97
C PRO A 168 -1.02 -26.59 -2.99
N LYS A 169 -0.05 -27.46 -2.76
CA LYS A 169 0.03 -28.77 -3.41
C LYS A 169 -0.67 -29.78 -2.50
N TRP A 170 -1.64 -30.51 -3.02
CA TRP A 170 -2.37 -31.60 -2.33
C TRP A 170 -2.29 -31.63 -0.79
N LEU A 171 -3.37 -31.24 -0.10
CA LEU A 171 -3.48 -31.21 1.36
C LEU A 171 -2.53 -30.21 2.09
N GLU A 172 -1.77 -29.41 1.38
CA GLU A 172 -0.98 -28.35 1.97
C GLU A 172 -1.83 -27.07 2.21
N LYS A 173 -1.29 -26.14 2.96
CA LYS A 173 -1.90 -24.85 3.22
C LYS A 173 -1.39 -23.82 2.22
N TRP A 174 -2.17 -22.76 2.02
CA TRP A 174 -1.73 -21.57 1.31
C TRP A 174 -0.55 -20.92 2.03
N ALA A 175 0.24 -20.16 1.31
CA ALA A 175 1.29 -19.31 1.86
C ALA A 175 1.37 -18.02 1.07
N TYR A 176 1.97 -16.99 1.69
CA TYR A 176 2.42 -15.82 0.97
C TYR A 176 3.92 -15.87 0.75
N GLU A 177 4.32 -15.65 -0.48
CA GLU A 177 5.70 -15.52 -0.90
C GLU A 177 5.99 -14.02 -1.10
N ARG A 178 7.10 -13.56 -0.55
CA ARG A 178 7.49 -12.15 -0.55
C ARG A 178 8.90 -12.01 -1.09
N ILE A 179 9.09 -11.12 -2.06
CA ILE A 179 10.42 -10.62 -2.39
C ILE A 179 10.55 -9.25 -1.74
N ILE A 180 11.58 -9.07 -0.93
CA ILE A 180 11.86 -7.82 -0.22
C ILE A 180 13.24 -7.30 -0.64
N GLU A 181 13.29 -6.09 -1.16
CA GLU A 181 14.51 -5.33 -1.38
C GLU A 181 14.98 -4.74 -0.06
N PHE A 182 16.19 -5.09 0.36
CA PHE A 182 16.77 -4.57 1.59
C PHE A 182 17.91 -3.60 1.31
N GLY A 183 17.79 -2.37 1.78
CA GLY A 183 18.93 -1.43 1.92
C GLY A 183 19.89 -1.91 2.99
N GLN A 184 19.37 -2.49 4.08
CA GLN A 184 20.13 -3.21 5.09
C GLN A 184 19.42 -4.54 5.36
N LYS A 185 20.10 -5.64 5.05
CA LYS A 185 19.58 -7.00 5.30
C LYS A 185 19.54 -7.29 6.81
N PRO A 186 18.50 -7.93 7.32
CA PRO A 186 18.50 -8.45 8.69
C PRO A 186 19.62 -9.51 8.84
N LYS A 187 20.15 -9.65 10.04
CA LYS A 187 21.24 -10.62 10.32
C LYS A 187 20.81 -12.07 10.09
N ASP A 188 19.57 -12.36 10.44
CA ASP A 188 18.95 -13.67 10.26
C ASP A 188 17.63 -13.50 9.51
N LEU A 189 17.58 -14.01 8.27
CA LEU A 189 16.39 -13.93 7.42
C LEU A 189 15.27 -14.87 7.90
N GLN A 190 15.62 -16.01 8.51
CA GLN A 190 14.61 -16.92 9.04
C GLN A 190 13.90 -16.31 10.25
N GLU A 191 14.67 -15.74 11.16
CA GLU A 191 14.11 -15.03 12.30
C GLU A 191 13.29 -13.80 11.85
N PHE A 192 13.76 -13.04 10.86
CA PHE A 192 12.97 -11.95 10.27
C PHE A 192 11.64 -12.47 9.71
N THR A 193 11.64 -13.59 9.02
CA THR A 193 10.42 -14.20 8.47
C THR A 193 9.40 -14.54 9.56
N ARG A 194 9.86 -15.11 10.68
CA ARG A 194 9.00 -15.41 11.84
C ARG A 194 8.45 -14.14 12.48
N ILE A 195 9.29 -13.13 12.66
CA ILE A 195 8.85 -11.83 13.19
C ILE A 195 7.82 -11.21 12.27
N LEU A 196 8.05 -11.22 10.96
CA LEU A 196 7.11 -10.69 9.98
C LEU A 196 5.75 -11.40 10.03
N ASP A 197 5.74 -12.72 10.17
CA ASP A 197 4.49 -13.48 10.31
C ASP A 197 3.72 -13.09 11.59
N ILE A 198 4.41 -12.92 12.70
CA ILE A 198 3.83 -12.44 13.97
C ILE A 198 3.27 -11.01 13.81
N GLU A 199 4.01 -10.12 13.16
CA GLU A 199 3.55 -8.74 12.96
C GLU A 199 2.38 -8.66 11.98
N MET A 200 2.29 -9.56 10.98
CA MET A 200 1.10 -9.71 10.13
C MET A 200 -0.13 -10.13 10.95
N GLN A 201 0.01 -11.11 11.83
CA GLN A 201 -1.07 -11.57 12.73
C GLN A 201 -1.56 -10.43 13.63
N LYS A 202 -0.64 -9.67 14.24
CA LYS A 202 -0.98 -8.50 15.07
C LYS A 202 -1.65 -7.37 14.27
N ALA A 203 -1.22 -7.16 13.05
CA ALA A 203 -1.73 -6.08 12.21
C ALA A 203 -3.13 -6.37 11.66
N PHE A 204 -3.48 -7.64 11.48
CA PHE A 204 -4.64 -8.04 10.72
C PHE A 204 -5.30 -9.32 11.28
N SER A 205 -6.48 -9.14 11.90
CA SER A 205 -7.20 -10.22 12.57
C SER A 205 -7.58 -11.37 11.63
N ASN A 206 -8.04 -11.09 10.40
CA ASN A 206 -8.41 -12.15 9.47
C ASN A 206 -7.21 -13.01 9.09
N TYR A 207 -6.03 -12.41 8.94
CA TYR A 207 -4.79 -13.16 8.71
C TYR A 207 -4.45 -14.05 9.92
N ASP A 208 -4.61 -13.53 11.14
CA ASP A 208 -4.43 -14.29 12.38
C ASP A 208 -5.41 -15.47 12.47
N ASP A 209 -6.67 -15.25 12.12
CA ASP A 209 -7.70 -16.29 12.11
C ASP A 209 -7.32 -17.43 11.15
N GLU A 210 -6.87 -17.11 9.93
CA GLU A 210 -6.46 -18.11 8.93
C GLU A 210 -5.15 -18.83 9.31
N ARG A 211 -4.27 -18.17 10.06
CA ARG A 211 -3.03 -18.77 10.60
C ARG A 211 -3.29 -19.71 11.77
N ASN A 212 -4.07 -19.29 12.74
CA ASN A 212 -4.16 -19.92 14.06
C ASN A 212 -5.45 -20.68 14.33
N TYR A 213 -6.59 -20.22 13.79
CA TYR A 213 -7.90 -20.86 14.02
C TYR A 213 -8.33 -21.76 12.86
N ASN A 214 -8.42 -21.20 11.66
CA ASN A 214 -8.83 -21.96 10.47
C ASN A 214 -7.70 -22.85 9.94
N ASN A 215 -6.45 -22.49 10.24
CA ASN A 215 -5.26 -23.26 9.90
C ASN A 215 -5.10 -23.48 8.38
N THR A 216 -5.53 -22.51 7.57
CA THR A 216 -5.51 -22.56 6.10
C THR A 216 -4.25 -21.93 5.51
N LEU A 217 -3.60 -21.01 6.28
CA LEU A 217 -2.34 -20.37 5.92
C LEU A 217 -1.16 -20.98 6.68
N LYS A 218 -0.04 -21.15 6.02
CA LYS A 218 1.26 -21.46 6.64
C LYS A 218 2.13 -20.20 6.72
N GLU A 219 3.29 -20.32 7.35
CA GLU A 219 4.26 -19.24 7.49
C GLU A 219 4.67 -18.64 6.15
N ASN A 220 5.00 -17.35 6.14
CA ASN A 220 5.47 -16.64 4.95
C ASN A 220 6.75 -17.25 4.39
N VAL A 221 6.96 -17.10 3.10
CA VAL A 221 8.24 -17.36 2.43
C VAL A 221 8.85 -16.02 2.04
N VAL A 222 10.05 -15.71 2.50
CA VAL A 222 10.72 -14.43 2.24
C VAL A 222 12.00 -14.64 1.45
N HIS A 223 12.11 -13.93 0.34
CA HIS A 223 13.33 -13.84 -0.47
C HIS A 223 13.90 -12.43 -0.33
N ALA A 224 15.13 -12.33 0.17
CA ALA A 224 15.86 -11.08 0.29
C ALA A 224 16.64 -10.79 -0.99
N VAL A 225 16.40 -9.64 -1.58
CA VAL A 225 17.11 -9.18 -2.78
C VAL A 225 17.84 -7.87 -2.52
N GLU A 226 18.79 -7.54 -3.40
CA GLU A 226 19.57 -6.32 -3.32
C GLU A 226 18.81 -5.13 -3.88
N VAL A 227 19.15 -3.93 -3.41
CA VAL A 227 18.60 -2.67 -3.90
C VAL A 227 18.81 -2.55 -5.40
N GLY A 228 17.75 -2.15 -6.12
CA GLY A 228 17.77 -2.00 -7.57
C GLY A 228 17.35 -3.23 -8.35
N THR A 229 17.04 -4.36 -7.69
CA THR A 229 16.52 -5.58 -8.35
C THR A 229 15.23 -5.29 -9.11
N PHE A 230 14.28 -4.60 -8.49
CA PHE A 230 13.02 -4.23 -9.11
C PHE A 230 13.20 -3.23 -10.25
N GLN A 231 14.14 -2.31 -10.11
CA GLN A 231 14.49 -1.33 -11.12
C GLN A 231 15.10 -1.99 -12.37
N LYS A 232 16.03 -2.92 -12.17
CA LYS A 232 16.64 -3.70 -13.27
C LYS A 232 15.58 -4.44 -14.06
N ARG A 233 14.63 -5.09 -13.38
CA ARG A 233 13.54 -5.80 -14.03
C ARG A 233 12.64 -4.88 -14.86
N LEU A 234 12.27 -3.72 -14.35
CA LEU A 234 11.46 -2.76 -15.09
C LEU A 234 12.19 -2.29 -16.36
N SER A 235 13.49 -2.07 -16.27
CA SER A 235 14.33 -1.67 -17.40
C SER A 235 14.44 -2.75 -18.48
N SER A 236 14.59 -4.03 -18.09
CA SER A 236 14.68 -5.16 -19.01
C SER A 236 13.41 -5.40 -19.84
N ASN A 237 12.26 -5.00 -19.30
CA ASN A 237 10.96 -5.14 -19.94
C ASN A 237 10.54 -3.89 -20.76
N ASN A 238 11.49 -3.02 -21.12
CA ASN A 238 11.24 -1.75 -21.85
C ASN A 238 10.18 -0.84 -21.19
N LYS A 239 9.92 -1.02 -19.90
CA LYS A 239 9.04 -0.15 -19.15
C LYS A 239 9.83 1.06 -18.65
N VAL A 240 9.26 2.22 -18.81
CA VAL A 240 9.88 3.47 -18.33
C VAL A 240 9.93 3.42 -16.80
N VAL A 241 11.11 3.25 -16.22
CA VAL A 241 11.34 2.98 -14.81
C VAL A 241 10.68 4.00 -13.86
N TRP A 242 10.67 5.28 -14.26
CA TRP A 242 10.06 6.35 -13.46
C TRP A 242 8.53 6.46 -13.61
N GLN A 243 7.92 5.73 -14.57
CA GLN A 243 6.46 5.69 -14.78
C GLN A 243 5.85 4.34 -14.39
N SER A 244 6.67 3.30 -14.22
CA SER A 244 6.21 1.94 -13.96
C SER A 244 6.64 1.48 -12.58
N LYS A 245 5.76 0.78 -11.86
CA LYS A 245 6.04 0.18 -10.56
C LYS A 245 5.69 -1.30 -10.58
N ILE A 246 6.43 -2.07 -9.80
CA ILE A 246 6.03 -3.42 -9.46
C ILE A 246 4.89 -3.33 -8.45
N PRO A 247 3.76 -4.03 -8.66
CA PRO A 247 2.67 -4.03 -7.70
C PRO A 247 3.15 -4.66 -6.38
N LYS A 248 2.86 -4.00 -5.27
CA LYS A 248 3.20 -4.52 -3.94
C LYS A 248 2.48 -5.82 -3.60
N LEU A 249 1.27 -5.97 -4.09
CA LEU A 249 0.48 -7.21 -3.97
C LEU A 249 0.01 -7.62 -5.35
N SER A 250 0.13 -8.89 -5.69
CA SER A 250 -0.29 -9.43 -6.98
C SER A 250 -0.83 -10.85 -6.84
N ASN A 251 -1.93 -11.13 -7.51
CA ASN A 251 -2.44 -12.49 -7.66
C ASN A 251 -1.80 -13.22 -8.87
N ASN A 252 -1.00 -12.52 -9.68
CA ASN A 252 -0.31 -13.07 -10.85
C ASN A 252 1.17 -13.29 -10.55
N ARG A 253 1.67 -14.51 -10.78
CA ARG A 253 3.06 -14.92 -10.52
C ARG A 253 4.08 -14.49 -11.57
N GLU A 254 3.67 -14.03 -12.75
CA GLU A 254 4.61 -13.72 -13.84
C GLU A 254 5.78 -12.82 -13.42
N ILE A 255 5.48 -11.81 -12.59
CA ILE A 255 6.47 -10.85 -12.10
C ILE A 255 7.52 -11.53 -11.23
N VAL A 256 7.07 -12.44 -10.42
CA VAL A 256 7.83 -13.12 -9.38
C VAL A 256 8.69 -14.20 -9.96
N ASP A 257 8.11 -15.05 -10.79
CA ASP A 257 8.84 -16.14 -11.44
C ASP A 257 9.98 -15.57 -12.27
N ASP A 258 9.77 -14.42 -12.92
CA ASP A 258 10.80 -13.70 -13.64
C ASP A 258 11.90 -13.15 -12.71
N ILE A 259 11.55 -12.57 -11.56
CA ILE A 259 12.53 -12.10 -10.58
C ILE A 259 13.30 -13.28 -9.97
N LEU A 260 12.61 -14.34 -9.58
CA LEU A 260 13.25 -15.52 -8.96
C LEU A 260 14.20 -16.25 -9.92
N GLN A 261 13.84 -16.38 -11.21
CA GLN A 261 14.72 -16.95 -12.22
C GLN A 261 16.02 -16.16 -12.38
N ASN A 262 15.97 -14.84 -12.23
CA ASN A 262 17.15 -13.96 -12.36
C ASN A 262 17.97 -13.83 -11.06
N ILE A 263 17.44 -14.29 -9.90
CA ILE A 263 18.16 -14.31 -8.62
C ILE A 263 18.91 -15.64 -8.42
N ILE A 264 18.38 -16.73 -9.00
CA ILE A 264 18.93 -18.08 -8.83
C ILE A 264 20.09 -18.37 -9.81
N GLN A 265 20.34 -17.47 -10.75
CA GLN A 265 21.54 -17.46 -11.59
C GLN A 265 22.64 -16.57 -10.97
#